data_d2da4d2b5b016ad2ee3f43e81a63a8b4
#
_entry.id   d2da4d2b5b016ad2ee3f43e81a63a8b4
#
_cell.length_a   1.000
_cell.length_b   1.000
_cell.length_c   1.000
_cell.angle_alpha   90.00
_cell.angle_beta   90.00
_cell.angle_gamma   90.00
#
_symmetry.space_group_name_H-M   'P 1'
#
loop_
_entity.id
_entity.type
_entity.pdbx_description
1 polymer ?
#
loop_
_entity_poly.entity_id
_entity_poly.type
_entity_poly.pdbx_seq_one_letter_code
_entity_poly.pdbx_strand_id
1 'polypeptide(L)'
;MNCGCHTEQRDFGLHPYVANMEQIAVQNYHFRIAAWTGDYLQMTLMCIPACGEIGLEIHEDTDQLIRVEQGCAVVKMGKCKDNLDFCRSLRRGDAVFVPAGTWHNVSNTGRGALKVTYVYAPPHHPRGTVQHTKADAE
;
A
#
# COMPACT_ATOMS: atom_id res chain seq x y z
N MET A 1 26.80 8.77 -20.75
CA MET A 1 25.93 9.33 -19.71
C MET A 1 25.04 8.22 -19.21
N ASN A 2 25.39 7.68 -18.08
CA ASN A 2 24.55 6.69 -17.45
C ASN A 2 23.30 7.38 -16.91
N CYS A 3 22.23 7.35 -17.68
CA CYS A 3 20.91 7.49 -17.12
C CYS A 3 20.60 6.20 -16.34
N GLY A 4 21.42 5.91 -15.37
CA GLY A 4 21.04 4.98 -14.36
C GLY A 4 19.79 5.55 -13.74
N CYS A 5 18.67 5.00 -14.12
CA CYS A 5 17.42 5.25 -13.46
C CYS A 5 17.52 4.63 -12.06
N HIS A 6 18.39 5.19 -11.25
CA HIS A 6 18.19 5.16 -9.82
C HIS A 6 17.02 6.10 -9.61
N THR A 7 15.82 5.56 -9.73
CA THR A 7 14.69 6.20 -9.12
C THR A 7 15.05 6.28 -7.65
N GLU A 8 15.58 7.41 -7.26
CA GLU A 8 15.69 7.72 -5.85
C GLU A 8 14.29 7.59 -5.30
N GLN A 9 14.09 6.52 -4.54
CA GLN A 9 12.83 6.27 -3.89
C GLN A 9 12.76 7.23 -2.72
N ARG A 10 12.18 8.39 -2.98
CA ARG A 10 12.01 9.41 -1.96
C ARG A 10 10.56 9.85 -1.90
N ASP A 11 10.21 10.41 -0.76
CA ASP A 11 8.93 11.04 -0.52
C ASP A 11 8.95 12.45 -1.15
N PHE A 12 8.08 12.70 -2.13
CA PHE A 12 8.00 13.97 -2.84
C PHE A 12 7.04 14.99 -2.20
N GLY A 13 6.37 14.64 -1.09
CA GLY A 13 5.57 15.61 -0.35
C GLY A 13 6.46 16.68 0.29
N LEU A 14 5.98 17.86 0.48
CA LEU A 14 4.70 18.53 0.26
C LEU A 14 4.57 19.14 -1.15
N HIS A 15 5.51 18.89 -2.04
CA HIS A 15 5.55 19.52 -3.35
C HIS A 15 4.46 18.98 -4.26
N PRO A 16 3.93 19.81 -5.17
CA PRO A 16 3.09 19.28 -6.25
C PRO A 16 3.81 18.17 -6.99
N TYR A 17 3.09 17.08 -7.27
CA TYR A 17 3.70 15.88 -7.82
C TYR A 17 2.73 15.19 -8.77
N VAL A 18 3.25 14.76 -9.91
CA VAL A 18 2.53 13.98 -10.89
C VAL A 18 3.22 12.63 -11.05
N ALA A 19 2.47 11.57 -10.94
CA ALA A 19 2.99 10.22 -11.12
C ALA A 19 1.98 9.33 -11.85
N ASN A 20 2.50 8.39 -12.60
CA ASN A 20 1.71 7.25 -13.04
C ASN A 20 1.76 6.21 -11.91
N MET A 21 0.64 6.03 -11.22
CA MET A 21 0.58 5.19 -10.03
C MET A 21 0.94 3.73 -10.32
N GLU A 22 0.48 3.19 -11.43
CA GLU A 22 0.82 1.83 -11.83
C GLU A 22 2.34 1.70 -12.06
N GLN A 23 2.93 2.64 -12.80
CA GLN A 23 4.34 2.60 -13.13
C GLN A 23 5.23 2.65 -11.90
N ILE A 24 4.99 3.58 -10.99
CA ILE A 24 5.82 3.70 -9.78
C ILE A 24 5.63 2.52 -8.82
N ALA A 25 4.42 1.97 -8.74
CA ALA A 25 4.14 0.81 -7.90
C ALA A 25 4.82 -0.45 -8.46
N VAL A 26 4.75 -0.67 -9.78
CA VAL A 26 5.37 -1.83 -10.42
C VAL A 26 6.90 -1.79 -10.30
N GLN A 27 7.49 -0.61 -10.32
CA GLN A 27 8.93 -0.42 -10.14
C GLN A 27 9.40 -0.55 -8.68
N ASN A 28 8.49 -0.54 -7.71
CA ASN A 28 8.84 -0.65 -6.31
C ASN A 28 9.05 -2.11 -5.90
N TYR A 29 10.20 -2.41 -5.31
CA TYR A 29 10.54 -3.72 -4.76
C TYR A 29 10.59 -3.74 -3.23
N HIS A 30 10.43 -2.59 -2.57
CA HIS A 30 10.39 -2.53 -1.11
C HIS A 30 9.01 -2.93 -0.59
N PHE A 31 8.99 -3.53 0.59
CA PHE A 31 7.73 -3.87 1.24
C PHE A 31 6.82 -2.64 1.37
N ARG A 32 7.38 -1.51 1.84
CA ARG A 32 6.64 -0.24 1.91
C ARG A 32 7.58 0.93 1.72
N ILE A 33 7.17 1.88 0.89
CA ILE A 33 7.80 3.20 0.80
C ILE A 33 6.73 4.29 0.79
N ALA A 34 7.00 5.39 1.49
CA ALA A 34 6.19 6.59 1.37
C ALA A 34 6.64 7.35 0.12
N ALA A 35 5.73 7.54 -0.83
CA ALA A 35 6.02 8.21 -2.10
C ALA A 35 5.63 9.68 -2.08
N TRP A 36 4.60 10.03 -1.31
CA TRP A 36 4.14 11.41 -1.17
C TRP A 36 3.43 11.59 0.16
N THR A 37 3.89 12.51 0.98
CA THR A 37 3.28 12.81 2.28
C THR A 37 2.91 14.29 2.34
N GLY A 38 1.62 14.56 2.38
CA GLY A 38 1.07 15.90 2.55
C GLY A 38 0.55 16.13 3.96
N ASP A 39 -0.14 17.23 4.15
CA ASP A 39 -0.75 17.54 5.45
C ASP A 39 -1.96 16.64 5.76
N TYR A 40 -2.73 16.25 4.72
CA TYR A 40 -3.99 15.53 4.89
C TYR A 40 -4.07 14.25 4.06
N LEU A 41 -3.02 13.93 3.33
CA LEU A 41 -3.01 12.78 2.42
C LEU A 41 -1.61 12.19 2.36
N GLN A 42 -1.53 10.87 2.30
CA GLN A 42 -0.25 10.18 2.08
C GLN A 42 -0.44 9.05 1.09
N MET A 43 0.49 8.94 0.14
CA MET A 43 0.58 7.81 -0.76
C MET A 43 1.80 6.96 -0.41
N THR A 44 1.59 5.68 -0.21
CA THR A 44 2.64 4.69 -0.07
C THR A 44 2.53 3.63 -1.16
N LEU A 45 3.64 2.99 -1.46
CA LEU A 45 3.70 1.88 -2.40
C LEU A 45 4.16 0.64 -1.64
N MET A 46 3.55 -0.51 -1.95
CA MET A 46 3.93 -1.76 -1.33
C MET A 46 4.18 -2.85 -2.37
N CYS A 47 5.17 -3.67 -2.08
CA CYS A 47 5.45 -4.90 -2.80
C CYS A 47 5.35 -6.07 -1.82
N ILE A 48 4.40 -6.95 -2.05
CA ILE A 48 4.13 -8.09 -1.19
C ILE A 48 4.48 -9.36 -1.96
N PRO A 49 5.45 -10.16 -1.47
CA PRO A 49 5.86 -11.37 -2.18
C PRO A 49 4.74 -12.39 -2.25
N ALA A 50 4.88 -13.36 -3.16
CA ALA A 50 3.95 -14.47 -3.27
C ALA A 50 3.79 -15.17 -1.91
N CYS A 51 2.58 -15.59 -1.59
CA CYS A 51 2.19 -16.19 -0.30
C CYS A 51 2.28 -15.21 0.88
N GLY A 52 2.62 -13.95 0.64
CA GLY A 52 2.70 -12.92 1.67
C GLY A 52 1.36 -12.23 1.94
N GLU A 53 1.35 -11.48 3.00
CA GLU A 53 0.22 -10.65 3.42
C GLU A 53 0.73 -9.41 4.15
N ILE A 54 -0.15 -8.42 4.26
CA ILE A 54 0.17 -7.22 5.04
C ILE A 54 0.15 -7.54 6.54
N GLY A 55 -0.80 -8.35 6.96
CA GLY A 55 -1.11 -8.64 8.35
C GLY A 55 -2.39 -7.93 8.78
N LEU A 56 -3.08 -8.53 9.74
CA LEU A 56 -4.32 -7.98 10.26
C LEU A 56 -4.04 -6.69 11.05
N GLU A 57 -4.68 -5.60 10.66
CA GLU A 57 -4.46 -4.29 11.29
C GLU A 57 -5.73 -3.45 11.31
N ILE A 58 -5.72 -2.42 12.14
CA ILE A 58 -6.77 -1.42 12.23
C ILE A 58 -6.13 -0.04 12.36
N HIS A 59 -6.71 0.94 11.67
CA HIS A 59 -6.34 2.35 11.80
C HIS A 59 -7.55 3.13 12.26
N GLU A 60 -7.54 3.58 13.50
CA GLU A 60 -8.72 4.20 14.12
C GLU A 60 -9.00 5.60 13.55
N ASP A 61 -7.96 6.31 13.13
CA ASP A 61 -8.04 7.72 12.77
C ASP A 61 -7.78 8.00 11.29
N THR A 62 -7.73 6.95 10.46
CA THR A 62 -7.31 7.09 9.06
C THR A 62 -8.20 6.26 8.15
N ASP A 63 -8.76 6.91 7.13
CA ASP A 63 -9.36 6.23 6.01
C ASP A 63 -8.26 5.80 5.04
N GLN A 64 -8.48 4.70 4.33
CA GLN A 64 -7.52 4.21 3.35
C GLN A 64 -8.18 3.85 2.03
N LEU A 65 -7.43 4.06 0.96
CA LEU A 65 -7.72 3.49 -0.35
C LEU A 65 -6.56 2.58 -0.71
N ILE A 66 -6.87 1.36 -1.13
CA ILE A 66 -5.87 0.37 -1.56
C ILE A 66 -6.20 0.00 -3.00
N ARG A 67 -5.27 0.25 -3.92
CA ARG A 67 -5.44 -0.07 -5.33
C ARG A 67 -4.42 -1.11 -5.76
N VAL A 68 -4.89 -2.16 -6.45
CA VAL A 68 -4.00 -3.19 -7.02
C VAL A 68 -3.47 -2.71 -8.35
N GLU A 69 -2.15 -2.62 -8.45
CA GLU A 69 -1.45 -2.20 -9.67
C GLU A 69 -0.90 -3.40 -10.46
N GLN A 70 -0.58 -4.49 -9.78
CA GLN A 70 -0.11 -5.73 -10.38
C GLN A 70 -0.42 -6.91 -9.46
N GLY A 71 -0.88 -8.01 -10.04
CA GLY A 71 -1.14 -9.24 -9.30
C GLY A 71 -2.58 -9.39 -8.85
N CYS A 72 -2.79 -10.32 -7.93
CA CYS A 72 -4.10 -10.67 -7.38
C CYS A 72 -4.05 -10.70 -5.86
N ALA A 73 -5.12 -10.25 -5.25
CA ALA A 73 -5.22 -10.18 -3.80
C ALA A 73 -6.61 -10.56 -3.31
N VAL A 74 -6.70 -10.88 -2.04
CA VAL A 74 -7.96 -10.96 -1.32
C VAL A 74 -7.91 -9.99 -0.15
N VAL A 75 -8.92 -9.15 -0.02
CA VAL A 75 -9.10 -8.29 1.13
C VAL A 75 -10.18 -8.86 2.02
N LYS A 76 -9.91 -8.90 3.32
CA LYS A 76 -10.88 -9.26 4.36
C LYS A 76 -10.99 -8.11 5.33
N MET A 77 -12.22 -7.73 5.66
CA MET A 77 -12.50 -6.61 6.55
C MET A 77 -13.68 -6.90 7.46
N GLY A 78 -13.67 -6.25 8.62
CA GLY A 78 -14.79 -6.29 9.57
C GLY A 78 -14.60 -5.31 10.71
N LYS A 79 -15.67 -5.07 11.44
CA LYS A 79 -15.63 -4.21 12.63
C LYS A 79 -15.02 -4.92 13.83
N CYS A 80 -15.08 -6.24 13.86
CA CYS A 80 -14.53 -7.08 14.93
C CYS A 80 -13.37 -7.88 14.39
N LYS A 81 -12.29 -7.94 15.15
CA LYS A 81 -11.08 -8.67 14.79
C LYS A 81 -11.36 -10.14 14.45
N ASP A 82 -12.30 -10.76 15.15
CA ASP A 82 -12.62 -12.17 15.01
C ASP A 82 -13.74 -12.44 13.98
N ASN A 83 -14.26 -11.40 13.34
CA ASN A 83 -15.32 -11.52 12.36
C ASN A 83 -15.08 -10.58 11.17
N LEU A 84 -14.28 -11.05 10.23
CA LEU A 84 -13.98 -10.33 8.99
C LEU A 84 -14.99 -10.77 7.93
N ASP A 85 -16.19 -10.26 8.03
CA ASP A 85 -17.35 -10.69 7.22
C ASP A 85 -17.36 -10.09 5.80
N PHE A 86 -16.56 -9.09 5.52
CA PHE A 86 -16.35 -8.57 4.17
C PHE A 86 -15.14 -9.27 3.56
N CYS A 87 -15.34 -9.96 2.44
CA CYS A 87 -14.27 -10.67 1.73
C CYS A 87 -14.42 -10.48 0.24
N ARG A 88 -13.41 -9.94 -0.43
CA ARG A 88 -13.43 -9.71 -1.88
C ARG A 88 -12.08 -10.02 -2.50
N SER A 89 -12.13 -10.58 -3.71
CA SER A 89 -10.96 -10.72 -4.57
C SER A 89 -10.70 -9.41 -5.30
N LEU A 90 -9.43 -9.03 -5.39
CA LEU A 90 -8.99 -7.84 -6.10
C LEU A 90 -7.96 -8.24 -7.15
N ARG A 91 -8.04 -7.58 -8.30
CA ARG A 91 -7.06 -7.71 -9.37
C ARG A 91 -6.68 -6.32 -9.89
N ARG A 92 -5.72 -6.29 -10.79
CA ARG A 92 -5.22 -5.05 -11.37
C ARG A 92 -6.37 -4.10 -11.76
N GLY A 93 -6.28 -2.87 -11.28
CA GLY A 93 -7.26 -1.82 -11.51
C GLY A 93 -8.36 -1.74 -10.46
N ASP A 94 -8.53 -2.77 -9.63
CA ASP A 94 -9.50 -2.72 -8.54
C ASP A 94 -8.95 -1.92 -7.36
N ALA A 95 -9.84 -1.23 -6.69
CA ALA A 95 -9.54 -0.51 -5.46
C ALA A 95 -10.55 -0.88 -4.38
N VAL A 96 -10.07 -0.90 -3.15
CA VAL A 96 -10.91 -1.05 -1.97
C VAL A 96 -10.75 0.16 -1.06
N PHE A 97 -11.86 0.60 -0.49
CA PHE A 97 -11.91 1.69 0.47
C PHE A 97 -12.09 1.10 1.85
N VAL A 98 -11.18 1.42 2.74
CA VAL A 98 -11.16 0.91 4.12
C VAL A 98 -11.51 2.07 5.05
N PRO A 99 -12.70 2.08 5.64
CA PRO A 99 -13.07 3.13 6.60
C PRO A 99 -12.21 3.06 7.86
N ALA A 100 -11.96 4.22 8.48
CA ALA A 100 -11.31 4.28 9.78
C ALA A 100 -12.03 3.36 10.78
N GLY A 101 -11.27 2.71 11.65
CA GLY A 101 -11.84 1.79 12.64
C GLY A 101 -12.28 0.44 12.10
N THR A 102 -11.81 0.06 10.92
CA THR A 102 -12.14 -1.22 10.29
C THR A 102 -10.93 -2.14 10.32
N TRP A 103 -11.09 -3.33 10.91
CA TRP A 103 -10.08 -4.38 10.85
C TRP A 103 -9.95 -4.87 9.41
N HIS A 104 -8.74 -5.01 8.92
CA HIS A 104 -8.51 -5.44 7.54
C HIS A 104 -7.17 -6.15 7.37
N ASN A 105 -7.14 -6.99 6.34
CA ASN A 105 -5.92 -7.66 5.89
C ASN A 105 -5.99 -7.85 4.38
N VAL A 106 -4.86 -7.71 3.73
CA VAL A 106 -4.71 -7.96 2.28
C VAL A 106 -3.68 -9.06 2.10
N SER A 107 -4.10 -10.12 1.42
CA SER A 107 -3.26 -11.28 1.15
C SER A 107 -2.95 -11.38 -0.34
N ASN A 108 -1.71 -11.71 -0.67
CA ASN A 108 -1.32 -12.00 -2.04
C ASN A 108 -1.78 -13.43 -2.41
N THR A 109 -2.70 -13.52 -3.34
CA THR A 109 -3.26 -14.80 -3.82
C THR A 109 -2.74 -15.19 -5.20
N GLY A 110 -1.86 -14.36 -5.78
CA GLY A 110 -1.25 -14.63 -7.08
C GLY A 110 0.05 -15.43 -6.95
N ARG A 111 0.65 -15.70 -8.11
CA ARG A 111 1.92 -16.46 -8.20
C ARG A 111 3.15 -15.57 -8.12
N GLY A 112 3.01 -14.29 -8.45
CA GLY A 112 4.09 -13.32 -8.42
C GLY A 112 3.88 -12.26 -7.35
N ALA A 113 4.73 -11.24 -7.39
CA ALA A 113 4.63 -10.12 -6.46
C ALA A 113 3.33 -9.34 -6.64
N LEU A 114 2.71 -8.99 -5.54
CA LEU A 114 1.58 -8.08 -5.50
C LEU A 114 2.09 -6.65 -5.31
N LYS A 115 1.74 -5.79 -6.24
CA LYS A 115 2.10 -4.37 -6.22
C LYS A 115 0.86 -3.55 -5.97
N VAL A 116 0.87 -2.77 -4.92
CA VAL A 116 -0.30 -1.97 -4.52
C VAL A 116 0.09 -0.54 -4.18
N THR A 117 -0.85 0.36 -4.41
CA THR A 117 -0.79 1.74 -3.96
C THR A 117 -1.75 1.90 -2.79
N TYR A 118 -1.25 2.47 -1.70
CA TYR A 118 -2.03 2.83 -0.52
C TYR A 118 -2.13 4.34 -0.42
N VAL A 119 -3.34 4.82 -0.20
CA VAL A 119 -3.57 6.23 0.11
C VAL A 119 -4.19 6.31 1.50
N TYR A 120 -3.57 7.10 2.37
CA TYR A 120 -4.01 7.33 3.76
C TYR A 120 -4.50 8.77 3.90
N ALA A 121 -5.61 8.96 4.55
CA ALA A 121 -6.15 10.27 4.87
C ALA A 121 -6.64 10.29 6.32
N PRO A 122 -5.92 10.99 7.21
CA PRO A 122 -4.64 11.70 7.07
C PRO A 122 -3.43 10.76 6.96
N PRO A 123 -2.21 11.30 6.80
CA PRO A 123 -0.98 10.50 6.77
C PRO A 123 -0.84 9.61 8.00
N HIS A 124 -0.40 8.38 7.79
CA HIS A 124 -0.24 7.37 8.84
C HIS A 124 1.22 7.03 9.13
N HIS A 125 2.05 6.96 8.11
CA HIS A 125 3.46 6.66 8.27
C HIS A 125 4.30 7.93 8.31
N PRO A 126 5.47 7.92 8.98
CA PRO A 126 6.39 9.05 8.92
C PRO A 126 6.79 9.36 7.48
N ARG A 127 7.00 10.65 7.19
CA ARG A 127 7.54 11.09 5.91
C ARG A 127 8.85 10.35 5.61
N GLY A 128 9.01 9.92 4.38
CA GLY A 128 10.23 9.27 3.94
C GLY A 128 10.39 7.82 4.40
N THR A 129 9.32 7.19 4.94
CA THR A 129 9.35 5.80 5.37
C THR A 129 9.84 4.90 4.24
N VAL A 130 10.84 4.08 4.54
CA VAL A 130 11.34 3.01 3.67
C VAL A 130 11.46 1.74 4.51
N GLN A 131 10.71 0.71 4.15
CA GLN A 131 10.75 -0.60 4.78
C GLN A 131 11.04 -1.63 3.71
N HIS A 132 12.24 -2.22 3.74
CA HIS A 132 12.68 -3.15 2.69
C HIS A 132 11.91 -4.46 2.73
N THR A 133 11.61 -4.94 3.93
CA THR A 133 10.90 -6.20 4.18
C THR A 133 9.76 -6.00 5.17
N LYS A 134 8.87 -6.98 5.26
CA LYS A 134 7.79 -6.98 6.26
C LYS A 134 8.34 -6.93 7.69
N ALA A 135 9.48 -7.56 7.93
CA ALA A 135 10.13 -7.53 9.25
C ALA A 135 10.49 -6.10 9.68
N ASP A 136 10.85 -5.23 8.76
CA ASP A 136 11.15 -3.83 9.05
C ASP A 136 9.91 -3.04 9.49
N ALA A 137 8.72 -3.53 9.17
CA ALA A 137 7.45 -2.90 9.49
C ALA A 137 6.87 -3.35 10.84
N GLU A 138 7.45 -4.38 11.43
CA GLU A 138 7.00 -4.98 12.69
C GLU A 138 7.67 -4.35 13.92
#